data_d2444cd12a9b9c0df4fa40ec1b8543e5
#
_entry.id   d2444cd12a9b9c0df4fa40ec1b8543e5
#
_cell.length_a   1.000
_cell.length_b   1.000
_cell.length_c   1.000
_cell.angle_alpha   90.00
_cell.angle_beta   90.00
_cell.angle_gamma   90.00
#
_symmetry.space_group_name_H-M   'P 1'
#
loop_
_entity.id
_entity.type
_entity.pdbx_description
1 polymer ?
#
loop_
_entity_poly.entity_id
_entity_poly.type
_entity_poly.pdbx_seq_one_letter_code
_entity_poly.pdbx_strand_id
1 'polypeptide(L)'
;MTTIAPTTALETTSSTRLARWVRIGWWCTVISLVWNVTEGVIAVWAGEVADSVALVGFGINSFIETASAAVIAWRLWTAREAARTDASERKAMRWMSGLLWVLAAYIASESMRRLAGWGPESRESVVGLVLTAVSLVVMPGLYLAKRRVARELNSAAVRADGVQTLACWWLSLATFVGLAMNAALGWAWADPVAGLLLVPFIVKEARSAWCGEACGCAAGGCAGGRG
;
A
#
# COMPACT_ATOMS: atom_id res chain seq x y z
N MET A 1 -21.26 -36.48 41.53
CA MET A 1 -22.12 -35.81 40.55
C MET A 1 -21.33 -34.61 39.96
N THR A 2 -20.67 -34.83 38.86
CA THR A 2 -19.83 -33.79 38.20
C THR A 2 -20.70 -33.09 37.15
N THR A 3 -21.10 -31.87 37.41
CA THR A 3 -21.93 -31.06 36.51
C THR A 3 -21.12 -30.64 35.31
N ILE A 4 -21.36 -31.27 34.16
CA ILE A 4 -20.78 -30.87 32.86
C ILE A 4 -21.50 -29.57 32.44
N ALA A 5 -20.77 -28.44 32.44
CA ALA A 5 -21.29 -27.19 31.94
C ALA A 5 -21.61 -27.32 30.44
N PRO A 6 -22.68 -26.68 29.90
CA PRO A 6 -23.11 -26.86 28.52
C PRO A 6 -22.10 -26.28 27.53
N THR A 7 -21.49 -27.14 26.75
CA THR A 7 -20.52 -26.83 25.67
C THR A 7 -21.08 -25.83 24.63
N THR A 8 -22.40 -25.75 24.50
CA THR A 8 -23.12 -24.89 23.55
C THR A 8 -22.97 -23.37 23.80
N ALA A 9 -22.80 -22.94 25.06
CA ALA A 9 -22.64 -21.51 25.38
C ALA A 9 -21.25 -20.96 24.99
N LEU A 10 -20.22 -21.79 25.06
CA LEU A 10 -18.85 -21.41 24.68
C LEU A 10 -18.70 -21.33 23.14
N GLU A 11 -19.36 -22.21 22.40
CA GLU A 11 -19.34 -22.23 20.93
C GLU A 11 -20.10 -21.05 20.35
N THR A 12 -21.25 -20.66 20.91
CA THR A 12 -22.00 -19.48 20.45
C THR A 12 -21.26 -18.18 20.72
N THR A 13 -20.54 -18.06 21.83
CA THR A 13 -19.76 -16.89 22.17
C THR A 13 -18.53 -16.73 21.24
N SER A 14 -17.90 -17.84 20.85
CA SER A 14 -16.76 -17.83 19.92
C SER A 14 -17.18 -17.47 18.48
N SER A 15 -18.32 -17.97 18.01
CA SER A 15 -18.83 -17.70 16.67
C SER A 15 -19.27 -16.24 16.49
N THR A 16 -19.91 -15.65 17.49
CA THR A 16 -20.32 -14.23 17.47
C THR A 16 -19.13 -13.28 17.52
N ARG A 17 -18.10 -13.64 18.28
CA ARG A 17 -16.82 -12.89 18.35
C ARG A 17 -16.10 -12.91 17.00
N LEU A 18 -16.00 -14.07 16.37
CA LEU A 18 -15.37 -14.23 15.05
C LEU A 18 -16.10 -13.42 13.99
N ALA A 19 -17.44 -13.52 13.93
CA ALA A 19 -18.26 -12.75 12.99
C ALA A 19 -18.09 -11.23 13.16
N ARG A 20 -17.93 -10.75 14.39
CA ARG A 20 -17.63 -9.33 14.68
C ARG A 20 -16.29 -8.91 14.08
N TRP A 21 -15.22 -9.69 14.27
CA TRP A 21 -13.90 -9.36 13.76
C TRP A 21 -13.82 -9.44 12.23
N VAL A 22 -14.52 -10.37 11.59
CA VAL A 22 -14.67 -10.45 10.14
C VAL A 22 -15.33 -9.18 9.60
N ARG A 23 -16.41 -8.69 10.24
CA ARG A 23 -17.09 -7.46 9.84
C ARG A 23 -16.20 -6.23 10.03
N ILE A 24 -15.44 -6.14 11.12
CA ILE A 24 -14.48 -5.04 11.33
C ILE A 24 -13.39 -5.08 10.27
N GLY A 25 -12.85 -6.25 9.95
CA GLY A 25 -11.85 -6.42 8.89
C GLY A 25 -12.36 -5.96 7.53
N TRP A 26 -13.60 -6.32 7.18
CA TRP A 26 -14.24 -5.89 5.95
C TRP A 26 -14.35 -4.35 5.87
N TRP A 27 -14.82 -3.70 6.94
CA TRP A 27 -14.90 -2.23 6.99
C TRP A 27 -13.52 -1.57 6.92
N CYS A 28 -12.50 -2.10 7.58
CA CYS A 28 -11.13 -1.60 7.46
C CYS A 28 -10.62 -1.66 6.01
N THR A 29 -10.92 -2.75 5.29
CA THR A 29 -10.53 -2.90 3.88
C THR A 29 -11.27 -1.90 2.99
N VAL A 30 -12.59 -1.75 3.16
CA VAL A 30 -13.39 -0.79 2.38
C VAL A 30 -12.91 0.65 2.63
N ILE A 31 -12.71 1.03 3.88
CA ILE A 31 -12.22 2.37 4.23
C ILE A 31 -10.85 2.62 3.62
N SER A 32 -9.93 1.65 3.69
CA SER A 32 -8.61 1.76 3.05
C SER A 32 -8.71 1.92 1.54
N LEU A 33 -9.59 1.16 0.89
CA LEU A 33 -9.78 1.21 -0.56
C LEU A 33 -10.30 2.60 -0.99
N VAL A 34 -11.34 3.08 -0.31
CA VAL A 34 -11.93 4.41 -0.59
C VAL A 34 -10.90 5.51 -0.33
N TRP A 35 -10.15 5.41 0.77
CA TRP A 35 -9.09 6.35 1.09
C TRP A 35 -8.01 6.38 0.01
N ASN A 36 -7.44 5.23 -0.36
CA ASN A 36 -6.36 5.12 -1.34
C ASN A 36 -6.78 5.62 -2.74
N VAL A 37 -8.03 5.34 -3.16
CA VAL A 37 -8.56 5.89 -4.42
C VAL A 37 -8.68 7.40 -4.36
N THR A 38 -9.24 7.94 -3.28
CA THR A 38 -9.42 9.39 -3.08
C THR A 38 -8.07 10.08 -3.02
N GLU A 39 -7.13 9.54 -2.25
CA GLU A 39 -5.77 10.01 -2.12
C GLU A 39 -5.03 9.98 -3.46
N GLY A 40 -5.14 8.87 -4.21
CA GLY A 40 -4.51 8.72 -5.52
C GLY A 40 -5.00 9.78 -6.53
N VAL A 41 -6.32 10.00 -6.60
CA VAL A 41 -6.91 11.01 -7.51
C VAL A 41 -6.42 12.41 -7.15
N ILE A 42 -6.49 12.77 -5.87
CA ILE A 42 -6.10 14.12 -5.42
C ILE A 42 -4.59 14.31 -5.58
N ALA A 43 -3.78 13.31 -5.25
CA ALA A 43 -2.32 13.38 -5.34
C ALA A 43 -1.84 13.53 -6.80
N VAL A 44 -2.38 12.74 -7.73
CA VAL A 44 -2.01 12.87 -9.14
C VAL A 44 -2.42 14.23 -9.67
N TRP A 45 -3.65 14.67 -9.43
CA TRP A 45 -4.13 15.97 -9.87
C TRP A 45 -3.30 17.12 -9.30
N ALA A 46 -3.07 17.13 -7.98
CA ALA A 46 -2.31 18.18 -7.32
C ALA A 46 -0.82 18.13 -7.72
N GLY A 47 -0.28 16.94 -7.99
CA GLY A 47 1.08 16.73 -8.45
C GLY A 47 1.32 17.27 -9.86
N GLU A 48 0.39 17.03 -10.77
CA GLU A 48 0.42 17.60 -12.13
C GLU A 48 0.34 19.13 -12.11
N VAL A 49 -0.56 19.71 -11.29
CA VAL A 49 -0.69 21.17 -11.16
C VAL A 49 0.54 21.82 -10.57
N ALA A 50 1.21 21.13 -9.63
CA ALA A 50 2.41 21.64 -8.95
C ALA A 50 3.72 21.22 -9.62
N ASP A 51 3.68 20.49 -10.71
CA ASP A 51 4.89 19.87 -11.31
C ASP A 51 5.69 19.05 -10.29
N SER A 52 5.02 18.31 -9.37
CA SER A 52 5.66 17.52 -8.30
C SER A 52 5.78 16.05 -8.68
N VAL A 53 7.00 15.57 -8.89
CA VAL A 53 7.27 14.16 -9.22
C VAL A 53 6.96 13.25 -8.05
N ALA A 54 7.30 13.68 -6.83
CA ALA A 54 7.04 12.90 -5.62
C ALA A 54 5.54 12.70 -5.41
N LEU A 55 4.74 13.75 -5.61
CA LEU A 55 3.29 13.70 -5.39
C LEU A 55 2.57 12.88 -6.47
N VAL A 56 2.96 13.01 -7.75
CA VAL A 56 2.44 12.16 -8.83
C VAL A 56 2.81 10.70 -8.59
N GLY A 57 4.06 10.42 -8.27
CA GLY A 57 4.54 9.07 -7.97
C GLY A 57 3.80 8.43 -6.79
N PHE A 58 3.58 9.20 -5.72
CA PHE A 58 2.81 8.79 -4.56
C PHE A 58 1.35 8.45 -4.95
N GLY A 59 0.69 9.31 -5.73
CA GLY A 59 -0.68 9.07 -6.17
C GLY A 59 -0.84 7.84 -7.06
N ILE A 60 0.07 7.63 -8.02
CA ILE A 60 0.06 6.44 -8.88
C ILE A 60 0.29 5.18 -8.04
N ASN A 61 1.21 5.23 -7.06
CA ASN A 61 1.43 4.12 -6.13
C ASN A 61 0.16 3.75 -5.36
N SER A 62 -0.61 4.74 -4.88
CA SER A 62 -1.89 4.51 -4.17
C SER A 62 -2.92 3.76 -5.05
N PHE A 63 -2.96 4.02 -6.36
CA PHE A 63 -3.80 3.23 -7.29
C PHE A 63 -3.30 1.80 -7.46
N ILE A 64 -2.00 1.58 -7.55
CA ILE A 64 -1.41 0.25 -7.69
C ILE A 64 -1.69 -0.57 -6.42
N GLU A 65 -1.56 0.02 -5.24
CA GLU A 65 -1.92 -0.60 -3.96
C GLU A 65 -3.40 -0.99 -3.91
N THR A 66 -4.28 -0.08 -4.35
CA THR A 66 -5.72 -0.34 -4.44
C THR A 66 -6.02 -1.55 -5.31
N ALA A 67 -5.40 -1.62 -6.49
CA ALA A 67 -5.57 -2.74 -7.41
C ALA A 67 -5.03 -4.05 -6.81
N SER A 68 -3.89 -4.01 -6.12
CA SER A 68 -3.30 -5.14 -5.39
C SER A 68 -4.25 -5.68 -4.32
N ALA A 69 -4.75 -4.81 -3.46
CA ALA A 69 -5.71 -5.15 -2.41
C ALA A 69 -7.01 -5.73 -2.98
N ALA A 70 -7.50 -5.19 -4.09
CA ALA A 70 -8.69 -5.70 -4.77
C ALA A 70 -8.49 -7.12 -5.32
N VAL A 71 -7.32 -7.42 -5.90
CA VAL A 71 -6.97 -8.78 -6.38
C VAL A 71 -6.92 -9.77 -5.21
N ILE A 72 -6.30 -9.39 -4.10
CA ILE A 72 -6.22 -10.23 -2.88
C ILE A 72 -7.61 -10.46 -2.29
N ALA A 73 -8.44 -9.41 -2.18
CA ALA A 73 -9.81 -9.50 -1.68
C ALA A 73 -10.68 -10.41 -2.57
N TRP A 74 -10.57 -10.27 -3.88
CA TRP A 74 -11.26 -11.13 -4.84
C TRP A 74 -10.85 -12.60 -4.70
N ARG A 75 -9.56 -12.87 -4.54
CA ARG A 75 -9.05 -14.22 -4.26
C ARG A 75 -9.67 -14.83 -3.01
N LEU A 76 -9.65 -14.09 -1.90
CA LEU A 76 -10.20 -14.58 -0.63
C LEU A 76 -11.70 -14.90 -0.74
N TRP A 77 -12.42 -14.17 -1.59
CA TRP A 77 -13.83 -14.43 -1.82
C TRP A 77 -14.06 -15.68 -2.68
N THR A 78 -13.23 -15.87 -3.71
CA THR A 78 -13.34 -17.02 -4.64
C THR A 78 -12.62 -18.27 -4.18
N ALA A 79 -11.84 -18.23 -3.10
CA ALA A 79 -11.05 -19.35 -2.57
C ALA A 79 -11.90 -20.56 -2.14
N ARG A 80 -13.23 -20.50 -2.22
CA ARG A 80 -14.13 -21.67 -2.12
C ARG A 80 -14.09 -22.58 -3.35
N GLU A 81 -13.45 -22.16 -4.46
CA GLU A 81 -13.23 -22.94 -5.71
C GLU A 81 -11.72 -23.08 -6.01
N ALA A 82 -11.04 -23.86 -5.21
CA ALA A 82 -9.61 -23.81 -4.92
C ALA A 82 -8.61 -24.14 -6.06
N ALA A 83 -9.00 -24.55 -7.27
CA ALA A 83 -8.02 -25.09 -8.22
C ALA A 83 -7.71 -24.19 -9.45
N ARG A 84 -8.54 -23.21 -9.76
CA ARG A 84 -8.41 -22.40 -10.99
C ARG A 84 -7.74 -21.03 -10.80
N THR A 85 -7.53 -20.62 -9.58
CA THR A 85 -7.22 -19.23 -9.20
C THR A 85 -5.73 -18.89 -9.24
N ASP A 86 -4.84 -19.86 -9.02
CA ASP A 86 -3.41 -19.61 -8.82
C ASP A 86 -2.67 -19.07 -10.08
N ALA A 87 -3.05 -19.48 -11.28
CA ALA A 87 -2.38 -19.03 -12.50
C ALA A 87 -2.78 -17.59 -12.90
N SER A 88 -4.07 -17.24 -12.75
CA SER A 88 -4.57 -15.91 -13.07
C SER A 88 -4.08 -14.86 -12.04
N GLU A 89 -3.99 -15.25 -10.78
CA GLU A 89 -3.43 -14.42 -9.71
C GLU A 89 -1.95 -14.13 -9.94
N ARG A 90 -1.14 -15.16 -10.17
CA ARG A 90 0.29 -14.97 -10.50
C ARG A 90 0.48 -14.06 -11.71
N LYS A 91 -0.41 -14.17 -12.72
CA LYS A 91 -0.37 -13.28 -13.88
C LYS A 91 -0.71 -11.84 -13.49
N ALA A 92 -1.76 -11.61 -12.70
CA ALA A 92 -2.12 -10.28 -12.22
C ALA A 92 -1.00 -9.65 -11.39
N MET A 93 -0.41 -10.40 -10.44
CA MET A 93 0.71 -9.92 -9.61
C MET A 93 1.95 -9.58 -10.44
N ARG A 94 2.25 -10.33 -11.50
CA ARG A 94 3.35 -10.01 -12.43
C ARG A 94 3.08 -8.74 -13.22
N TRP A 95 1.86 -8.51 -13.68
CA TRP A 95 1.49 -7.25 -14.34
C TRP A 95 1.64 -6.06 -13.40
N MET A 96 1.20 -6.20 -12.16
CA MET A 96 1.34 -5.17 -11.14
C MET A 96 2.81 -4.89 -10.81
N SER A 97 3.62 -5.93 -10.67
CA SER A 97 5.08 -5.79 -10.53
C SER A 97 5.69 -5.04 -11.72
N GLY A 98 5.28 -5.37 -12.96
CA GLY A 98 5.72 -4.65 -14.15
C GLY A 98 5.38 -3.17 -14.11
N LEU A 99 4.15 -2.81 -13.71
CA LEU A 99 3.73 -1.41 -13.54
C LEU A 99 4.55 -0.67 -12.48
N LEU A 100 4.85 -1.32 -11.35
CA LEU A 100 5.70 -0.76 -10.30
C LEU A 100 7.14 -0.52 -10.78
N TRP A 101 7.70 -1.44 -11.59
CA TRP A 101 9.01 -1.22 -12.20
C TRP A 101 9.03 -0.04 -13.16
N VAL A 102 7.99 0.10 -14.00
CA VAL A 102 7.83 1.26 -14.90
C VAL A 102 7.70 2.54 -14.10
N LEU A 103 6.89 2.54 -13.02
CA LEU A 103 6.74 3.69 -12.13
C LEU A 103 8.07 4.07 -11.47
N ALA A 104 8.81 3.10 -10.93
CA ALA A 104 10.12 3.35 -10.32
C ALA A 104 11.11 3.96 -11.32
N ALA A 105 11.16 3.43 -12.55
CA ALA A 105 12.00 3.96 -13.62
C ALA A 105 11.59 5.38 -14.04
N TYR A 106 10.28 5.66 -14.14
CA TYR A 106 9.75 6.98 -14.43
C TYR A 106 10.15 7.99 -13.37
N ILE A 107 9.87 7.69 -12.08
CA ILE A 107 10.20 8.59 -10.96
C ILE A 107 11.71 8.82 -10.90
N ALA A 108 12.52 7.78 -11.02
CA ALA A 108 13.98 7.90 -10.99
C ALA A 108 14.50 8.79 -12.13
N SER A 109 14.06 8.53 -13.37
CA SER A 109 14.51 9.30 -14.54
C SER A 109 14.06 10.75 -14.48
N GLU A 110 12.80 11.02 -14.11
CA GLU A 110 12.27 12.36 -14.02
C GLU A 110 12.90 13.15 -12.86
N SER A 111 13.08 12.52 -11.70
CA SER A 111 13.78 13.16 -10.59
C SER A 111 15.23 13.50 -10.93
N MET A 112 15.96 12.59 -11.57
CA MET A 112 17.34 12.84 -12.01
C MET A 112 17.41 13.96 -13.05
N ARG A 113 16.49 13.99 -13.99
CA ARG A 113 16.40 15.04 -15.01
C ARG A 113 16.19 16.41 -14.37
N ARG A 114 15.30 16.52 -13.38
CA ARG A 114 15.03 17.78 -12.65
C ARG A 114 16.20 18.21 -11.78
N LEU A 115 16.88 17.29 -11.10
CA LEU A 115 18.10 17.59 -10.34
C LEU A 115 19.25 18.05 -11.25
N ALA A 116 19.28 17.59 -12.50
CA ALA A 116 20.22 18.07 -13.52
C ALA A 116 19.86 19.47 -14.10
N GLY A 117 18.78 20.08 -13.61
CA GLY A 117 18.31 21.39 -14.11
C GLY A 117 17.48 21.31 -15.41
N TRP A 118 17.02 20.11 -15.79
CA TRP A 118 16.23 19.91 -17.01
C TRP A 118 14.77 19.66 -16.67
N GLY A 119 13.92 20.65 -16.85
CA GLY A 119 12.48 20.55 -16.62
C GLY A 119 11.93 21.67 -15.73
N PRO A 120 10.61 21.70 -15.52
CA PRO A 120 9.99 22.69 -14.65
C PRO A 120 10.39 22.46 -13.18
N GLU A 121 10.54 23.55 -12.45
CA GLU A 121 10.70 23.50 -11.01
C GLU A 121 9.38 23.15 -10.33
N SER A 122 9.44 22.34 -9.27
CA SER A 122 8.27 22.00 -8.48
C SER A 122 7.72 23.24 -7.79
N ARG A 123 6.42 23.49 -7.96
CA ARG A 123 5.70 24.58 -7.31
C ARG A 123 5.17 24.11 -5.95
N GLU A 124 4.83 25.07 -5.11
CA GLU A 124 4.16 24.80 -3.84
C GLU A 124 2.78 24.17 -4.08
N SER A 125 2.49 23.10 -3.36
CA SER A 125 1.20 22.42 -3.41
C SER A 125 0.59 22.33 -2.02
N VAL A 126 -0.24 23.31 -1.67
CA VAL A 126 -0.99 23.30 -0.41
C VAL A 126 -1.91 22.08 -0.34
N VAL A 127 -2.54 21.71 -1.45
CA VAL A 127 -3.40 20.53 -1.52
C VAL A 127 -2.60 19.24 -1.26
N GLY A 128 -1.43 19.09 -1.90
CA GLY A 128 -0.54 17.96 -1.68
C GLY A 128 -0.02 17.90 -0.23
N LEU A 129 0.34 19.05 0.34
CA LEU A 129 0.81 19.14 1.73
C LEU A 129 -0.28 18.73 2.73
N VAL A 130 -1.51 19.23 2.56
CA VAL A 130 -2.65 18.86 3.42
C VAL A 130 -3.00 17.39 3.24
N LEU A 131 -3.05 16.89 2.01
CA LEU A 131 -3.34 15.50 1.72
C LEU A 131 -2.35 14.55 2.40
N THR A 132 -1.06 14.77 2.20
CA THR A 132 0.00 13.93 2.79
C THR A 132 0.03 14.06 4.32
N ALA A 133 -0.24 15.23 4.89
CA ALA A 133 -0.37 15.42 6.34
C ALA A 133 -1.56 14.63 6.91
N VAL A 134 -2.70 14.61 6.23
CA VAL A 134 -3.87 13.79 6.63
C VAL A 134 -3.53 12.32 6.53
N SER A 135 -2.83 11.88 5.48
CA SER A 135 -2.40 10.48 5.31
C SER A 135 -1.46 10.04 6.44
N LEU A 136 -0.57 10.92 6.91
CA LEU A 136 0.31 10.64 8.06
C LEU A 136 -0.47 10.33 9.35
N VAL A 137 -1.69 10.82 9.48
CA VAL A 137 -2.57 10.54 10.63
C VAL A 137 -3.47 9.33 10.38
N VAL A 138 -4.06 9.25 9.19
CA VAL A 138 -5.04 8.19 8.83
C VAL A 138 -4.36 6.82 8.71
N MET A 139 -3.20 6.75 8.05
CA MET A 139 -2.51 5.48 7.77
C MET A 139 -2.09 4.71 9.02
N PRO A 140 -1.50 5.32 10.08
CA PRO A 140 -1.22 4.61 11.32
C PRO A 140 -2.47 4.08 12.00
N GLY A 141 -3.58 4.82 11.97
CA GLY A 141 -4.87 4.37 12.49
C GLY A 141 -5.37 3.11 11.79
N LEU A 142 -5.33 3.09 10.46
CA LEU A 142 -5.69 1.93 9.64
C LEU A 142 -4.75 0.75 9.89
N TYR A 143 -3.44 0.99 9.96
CA TYR A 143 -2.45 -0.05 10.27
C TYR A 143 -2.73 -0.72 11.63
N LEU A 144 -2.97 0.06 12.68
CA LEU A 144 -3.25 -0.47 14.01
C LEU A 144 -4.55 -1.29 14.04
N ALA A 145 -5.60 -0.81 13.33
CA ALA A 145 -6.86 -1.54 13.18
C ALA A 145 -6.66 -2.87 12.44
N LYS A 146 -5.99 -2.85 11.28
CA LYS A 146 -5.66 -4.04 10.49
C LYS A 146 -4.80 -5.03 11.28
N ARG A 147 -3.78 -4.54 12.01
CA ARG A 147 -2.92 -5.37 12.86
C ARG A 147 -3.72 -6.08 13.96
N ARG A 148 -4.71 -5.41 14.53
CA ARG A 148 -5.60 -6.03 15.55
C ARG A 148 -6.50 -7.08 14.93
N VAL A 149 -7.14 -6.79 13.80
CA VAL A 149 -7.96 -7.75 13.05
C VAL A 149 -7.14 -8.98 12.63
N ALA A 150 -5.93 -8.77 12.11
CA ALA A 150 -5.03 -9.85 11.69
C ALA A 150 -4.69 -10.81 12.84
N ARG A 151 -4.51 -10.28 14.06
CA ARG A 151 -4.25 -11.11 15.27
C ARG A 151 -5.48 -11.90 15.69
N GLU A 152 -6.66 -11.26 15.75
CA GLU A 152 -7.89 -11.90 16.20
C GLU A 152 -8.40 -12.96 15.20
N LEU A 153 -8.18 -12.77 13.91
CA LEU A 153 -8.55 -13.71 12.85
C LEU A 153 -7.43 -14.69 12.49
N ASN A 154 -6.23 -14.54 13.07
CA ASN A 154 -5.01 -15.27 12.67
C ASN A 154 -4.81 -15.29 11.14
N SER A 155 -5.07 -14.16 10.46
CA SER A 155 -5.06 -14.03 9.01
C SER A 155 -3.74 -13.45 8.50
N ALA A 156 -3.01 -14.25 7.71
CA ALA A 156 -1.78 -13.80 7.04
C ALA A 156 -2.06 -12.71 5.99
N ALA A 157 -3.19 -12.80 5.27
CA ALA A 157 -3.58 -11.82 4.26
C ALA A 157 -3.84 -10.43 4.86
N VAL A 158 -4.60 -10.35 5.98
CA VAL A 158 -4.83 -9.06 6.66
C VAL A 158 -3.55 -8.50 7.25
N ARG A 159 -2.61 -9.35 7.64
CA ARG A 159 -1.29 -8.94 8.12
C ARG A 159 -0.46 -8.32 7.01
N ALA A 160 -0.44 -8.94 5.83
CA ALA A 160 0.26 -8.43 4.65
C ALA A 160 -0.31 -7.07 4.23
N ASP A 161 -1.64 -6.94 4.14
CA ASP A 161 -2.33 -5.67 3.87
C ASP A 161 -1.97 -4.58 4.90
N GLY A 162 -1.82 -4.95 6.18
CA GLY A 162 -1.33 -4.03 7.22
C GLY A 162 0.10 -3.55 6.96
N VAL A 163 1.01 -4.42 6.54
CA VAL A 163 2.40 -4.05 6.20
C VAL A 163 2.43 -3.08 5.01
N GLN A 164 1.60 -3.30 4.02
CA GLN A 164 1.46 -2.41 2.86
C GLN A 164 0.97 -1.01 3.28
N THR A 165 -0.02 -0.92 4.18
CA THR A 165 -0.48 0.35 4.76
C THR A 165 0.66 1.11 5.48
N LEU A 166 1.56 0.38 6.15
CA LEU A 166 2.74 0.99 6.79
C LEU A 166 3.76 1.49 5.75
N ALA A 167 3.95 0.78 4.64
CA ALA A 167 4.79 1.25 3.55
C ALA A 167 4.25 2.55 2.95
N CYS A 168 2.93 2.62 2.71
CA CYS A 168 2.27 3.84 2.24
C CYS A 168 2.46 5.02 3.19
N TRP A 169 2.43 4.79 4.50
CA TRP A 169 2.74 5.82 5.48
C TRP A 169 4.16 6.40 5.32
N TRP A 170 5.17 5.54 5.08
CA TRP A 170 6.53 6.00 4.80
C TRP A 170 6.64 6.82 3.52
N LEU A 171 5.91 6.42 2.47
CA LEU A 171 5.83 7.17 1.22
C LEU A 171 5.17 8.55 1.43
N SER A 172 4.07 8.60 2.20
CA SER A 172 3.42 9.86 2.60
C SER A 172 4.37 10.77 3.36
N LEU A 173 5.18 10.22 4.28
CA LEU A 173 6.16 10.99 5.05
C LEU A 173 7.24 11.59 4.14
N ALA A 174 7.81 10.80 3.24
CA ALA A 174 8.84 11.29 2.31
C ALA A 174 8.29 12.40 1.40
N THR A 175 7.09 12.20 0.84
CA THR A 175 6.42 13.19 -0.01
C THR A 175 6.07 14.46 0.78
N PHE A 176 5.53 14.31 2.00
CA PHE A 176 5.22 15.44 2.87
C PHE A 176 6.46 16.29 3.19
N VAL A 177 7.57 15.65 3.55
CA VAL A 177 8.82 16.35 3.85
C VAL A 177 9.33 17.10 2.62
N GLY A 178 9.32 16.47 1.43
CA GLY A 178 9.72 17.12 0.18
C GLY A 178 8.89 18.37 -0.13
N LEU A 179 7.55 18.24 -0.04
CA LEU A 179 6.63 19.36 -0.27
C LEU A 179 6.76 20.46 0.81
N ALA A 180 6.92 20.10 2.08
CA ALA A 180 7.08 21.05 3.17
C ALA A 180 8.38 21.83 3.05
N MET A 181 9.49 21.20 2.66
CA MET A 181 10.76 21.86 2.42
C MET A 181 10.66 22.82 1.22
N ASN A 182 9.96 22.42 0.16
CA ASN A 182 9.71 23.32 -0.96
C ASN A 182 8.87 24.53 -0.53
N ALA A 183 7.76 24.31 0.18
CA ALA A 183 6.88 25.39 0.62
C ALA A 183 7.52 26.33 1.68
N ALA A 184 8.34 25.80 2.62
CA ALA A 184 8.91 26.58 3.70
C ALA A 184 10.23 27.28 3.32
N LEU A 185 11.05 26.68 2.47
CA LEU A 185 12.41 27.11 2.15
C LEU A 185 12.61 27.49 0.69
N GLY A 186 11.59 27.29 -0.16
CA GLY A 186 11.69 27.49 -1.62
C GLY A 186 12.65 26.48 -2.28
N TRP A 187 12.89 25.32 -1.66
CA TRP A 187 13.83 24.32 -2.17
C TRP A 187 13.16 23.41 -3.20
N ALA A 188 13.03 23.86 -4.42
CA ALA A 188 12.42 23.09 -5.52
C ALA A 188 13.10 21.72 -5.77
N TRP A 189 14.40 21.59 -5.41
CA TRP A 189 15.13 20.31 -5.49
C TRP A 189 14.68 19.28 -4.44
N ALA A 190 13.99 19.70 -3.37
CA ALA A 190 13.53 18.79 -2.31
C ALA A 190 12.48 17.80 -2.83
N ASP A 191 11.62 18.21 -3.76
CA ASP A 191 10.62 17.34 -4.39
C ASP A 191 11.26 16.18 -5.19
N PRO A 192 12.15 16.42 -6.17
CA PRO A 192 12.79 15.32 -6.88
C PRO A 192 13.66 14.44 -5.97
N VAL A 193 14.26 14.97 -4.90
CA VAL A 193 14.94 14.15 -3.89
C VAL A 193 13.94 13.27 -3.14
N ALA A 194 12.79 13.81 -2.73
CA ALA A 194 11.73 13.01 -2.14
C ALA A 194 11.26 11.92 -3.10
N GLY A 195 11.07 12.23 -4.39
CA GLY A 195 10.78 11.25 -5.44
C GLY A 195 11.83 10.13 -5.49
N LEU A 196 13.11 10.44 -5.46
CA LEU A 196 14.18 9.41 -5.42
C LEU A 196 14.12 8.54 -4.16
N LEU A 197 13.71 9.09 -3.02
CA LEU A 197 13.52 8.32 -1.80
C LEU A 197 12.33 7.34 -1.89
N LEU A 198 11.34 7.59 -2.76
CA LEU A 198 10.25 6.64 -3.02
C LEU A 198 10.73 5.41 -3.83
N VAL A 199 11.71 5.57 -4.72
CA VAL A 199 12.16 4.52 -5.64
C VAL A 199 12.52 3.21 -4.93
N PRO A 200 13.35 3.18 -3.87
CA PRO A 200 13.70 1.93 -3.20
C PRO A 200 12.50 1.22 -2.56
N PHE A 201 11.50 1.98 -2.10
CA PHE A 201 10.25 1.40 -1.58
C PHE A 201 9.43 0.77 -2.69
N ILE A 202 9.24 1.47 -3.82
CA ILE A 202 8.51 0.97 -4.99
C ILE A 202 9.22 -0.26 -5.58
N VAL A 203 10.54 -0.25 -5.67
CA VAL A 203 11.34 -1.40 -6.13
C VAL A 203 11.17 -2.61 -5.20
N LYS A 204 11.16 -2.38 -3.87
CA LYS A 204 10.89 -3.46 -2.90
C LYS A 204 9.50 -4.05 -3.10
N GLU A 205 8.48 -3.21 -3.29
CA GLU A 205 7.10 -3.62 -3.55
C GLU A 205 7.01 -4.40 -4.88
N ALA A 206 7.64 -3.89 -5.94
CA ALA A 206 7.72 -4.57 -7.23
C ALA A 206 8.31 -5.97 -7.14
N ARG A 207 9.38 -6.13 -6.37
CA ARG A 207 10.01 -7.44 -6.12
C ARG A 207 9.09 -8.38 -5.34
N SER A 208 8.42 -7.87 -4.31
CA SER A 208 7.46 -8.64 -3.51
C SER A 208 6.30 -9.14 -4.38
N ALA A 209 5.73 -8.27 -5.22
CA ALA A 209 4.68 -8.62 -6.16
C ALA A 209 5.15 -9.63 -7.22
N TRP A 210 6.40 -9.56 -7.68
CA TRP A 210 6.97 -10.53 -8.63
C TRP A 210 7.11 -11.92 -8.05
N CYS A 211 7.59 -12.02 -6.81
CA CYS A 211 7.78 -13.30 -6.11
C CYS A 211 6.47 -13.96 -5.69
N GLY A 212 5.34 -13.24 -5.71
CA GLY A 212 4.09 -13.65 -5.08
C GLY A 212 4.25 -13.71 -3.56
N GLU A 213 3.36 -13.20 -2.77
CA GLU A 213 3.44 -13.14 -1.29
C GLU A 213 3.62 -14.51 -0.59
N ALA A 214 3.62 -15.63 -1.35
CA ALA A 214 3.88 -16.98 -0.86
C ALA A 214 5.36 -17.24 -0.50
N CYS A 215 6.30 -16.44 -1.04
CA CYS A 215 7.69 -16.49 -0.61
C CYS A 215 7.91 -15.47 0.48
N GLY A 216 7.94 -15.90 1.74
CA GLY A 216 8.51 -15.13 2.86
C GLY A 216 9.99 -14.87 2.60
N CYS A 217 10.32 -14.05 1.62
CA CYS A 217 11.67 -13.59 1.35
C CYS A 217 12.05 -12.49 2.34
N ALA A 218 12.18 -12.87 3.62
CA ALA A 218 13.12 -12.23 4.50
C ALA A 218 14.51 -12.54 3.94
N ALA A 219 15.20 -11.52 3.42
CA ALA A 219 16.65 -11.46 3.16
C ALA A 219 17.27 -12.76 2.59
N GLY A 220 17.15 -12.99 1.28
CA GLY A 220 17.91 -14.06 0.64
C GLY A 220 17.26 -14.49 -0.67
N GLY A 221 17.90 -14.15 -1.78
CA GLY A 221 17.64 -14.44 -3.17
C GLY A 221 16.52 -15.41 -3.56
N CYS A 222 15.79 -15.05 -4.59
CA CYS A 222 14.98 -15.97 -5.39
C CYS A 222 15.88 -17.05 -5.99
N ALA A 223 16.20 -18.07 -5.20
CA ALA A 223 16.85 -19.28 -5.71
C ALA A 223 15.78 -20.10 -6.44
N GLY A 224 15.98 -20.26 -7.74
CA GLY A 224 15.07 -20.91 -8.67
C GLY A 224 14.64 -22.31 -8.22
N GLY A 225 13.36 -22.50 -8.08
CA GLY A 225 12.74 -23.81 -8.09
C GLY A 225 12.64 -24.29 -9.52
N ARG A 226 13.61 -25.04 -9.99
CA ARG A 226 13.46 -26.00 -11.08
C ARG A 226 12.94 -27.28 -10.46
N GLY A 227 11.83 -27.79 -10.96
CA GLY A 227 11.25 -29.06 -10.66
C GLY A 227 9.88 -29.18 -11.32
#